data_5a46f05e1a51adaa89047f0496c5f655
#
_entry.id   5a46f05e1a51adaa89047f0496c5f655
#
_cell.length_a   1.000
_cell.length_b   1.000
_cell.length_c   1.000
_cell.angle_alpha   90.00
_cell.angle_beta   90.00
_cell.angle_gamma   90.00
#
_symmetry.space_group_name_H-M   'P 1'
#
loop_
_entity.id
_entity.type
_entity.pdbx_description
1 polymer ?
#
loop_
_entity_poly.entity_id
_entity_poly.type
_entity_poly.pdbx_seq_one_letter_code
_entity_poly.pdbx_strand_id
1 'polypeptide(L)'
;MSDDQIDALIASHEMQLADQIEAAFLQFLATVNVDQLASALDDMGADHIRAQLAIILDLDDTGTPQVLSDGMGSPGALLASFVAAVAALASAQAKHSLNTNGTALASMRADAIAMLGRFLADTATAIGAAIESAIYGSGTPQARAAQLKRSLGLTVRQGASLDVMQAALQHFLDTPRTLTPARTDTAGIRIPPTYTRQANTRAILASTRGRISAAQRQLIARAMANPKLTQADADTLLDGHARAMRHFRIRAVSSEGIHDLAETGKLTGWRIAQRFGALPADQRRHWRTAGDERVRHTHAQVPGMNPGGVPLDQPFNTPFGKRMNAPLEWGCRCKATLGAAH
;
A
#
# COMPACT_ATOMS: atom_id res chain seq x y z
N MET A 1 9.00 -32.04 6.84
CA MET A 1 8.68 -30.62 7.15
C MET A 1 7.50 -30.19 6.33
N SER A 2 6.55 -29.53 6.95
CA SER A 2 5.25 -29.24 6.34
C SER A 2 5.19 -27.82 5.74
N ASP A 3 4.28 -27.63 4.79
CA ASP A 3 3.95 -26.29 4.26
C ASP A 3 3.48 -25.35 5.37
N ASP A 4 2.89 -25.88 6.46
CA ASP A 4 2.43 -25.11 7.62
C ASP A 4 3.57 -24.35 8.33
N GLN A 5 4.79 -24.86 8.30
CA GLN A 5 5.95 -24.19 8.90
C GLN A 5 6.36 -22.97 8.07
N ILE A 6 6.26 -23.06 6.75
CA ILE A 6 6.50 -21.93 5.84
C ILE A 6 5.39 -20.89 6.01
N ASP A 7 4.14 -21.32 6.07
CA ASP A 7 2.99 -20.42 6.25
C ASP A 7 3.08 -19.66 7.60
N ALA A 8 3.50 -20.33 8.68
CA ALA A 8 3.71 -19.70 9.98
C ALA A 8 4.87 -18.69 9.95
N LEU A 9 5.96 -19.01 9.24
CA LEU A 9 7.09 -18.11 9.05
C LEU A 9 6.68 -16.87 8.24
N ILE A 10 5.90 -17.04 7.18
CA ILE A 10 5.32 -15.95 6.38
C ILE A 10 4.52 -15.01 7.28
N ALA A 11 3.54 -15.53 8.02
CA ALA A 11 2.65 -14.73 8.86
C ALA A 11 3.42 -13.93 9.93
N SER A 12 4.46 -14.53 10.54
CA SER A 12 5.30 -13.85 11.51
C SER A 12 6.07 -12.68 10.90
N HIS A 13 6.67 -12.87 9.72
CA HIS A 13 7.50 -11.87 9.08
C HIS A 13 6.69 -10.75 8.42
N GLU A 14 5.46 -11.04 7.94
CA GLU A 14 4.54 -10.02 7.46
C GLU A 14 4.27 -8.94 8.51
N MET A 15 3.97 -9.35 9.75
CA MET A 15 3.75 -8.40 10.85
C MET A 15 5.02 -7.63 11.20
N GLN A 16 6.15 -8.32 11.38
CA GLN A 16 7.41 -7.68 11.74
C GLN A 16 7.86 -6.65 10.69
N LEU A 17 7.73 -6.97 9.41
CA LEU A 17 8.08 -6.04 8.32
C LEU A 17 7.14 -4.84 8.31
N ALA A 18 5.83 -5.07 8.46
CA ALA A 18 4.86 -3.99 8.53
C ALA A 18 5.15 -3.03 9.67
N ASP A 19 5.42 -3.55 10.86
CA ASP A 19 5.71 -2.75 12.06
C ASP A 19 7.00 -1.93 11.90
N GLN A 20 8.05 -2.50 11.28
CA GLN A 20 9.30 -1.77 11.01
C GLN A 20 9.12 -0.65 9.98
N ILE A 21 8.39 -0.90 8.89
CA ILE A 21 8.10 0.13 7.89
C ILE A 21 7.21 1.23 8.49
N GLU A 22 6.20 0.85 9.28
CA GLU A 22 5.32 1.83 9.94
C GLU A 22 6.09 2.70 10.93
N ALA A 23 7.00 2.13 11.73
CA ALA A 23 7.85 2.87 12.65
C ALA A 23 8.73 3.90 11.91
N ALA A 24 9.36 3.51 10.79
CA ALA A 24 10.16 4.43 9.98
C ALA A 24 9.30 5.58 9.41
N PHE A 25 8.08 5.29 8.94
CA PHE A 25 7.15 6.32 8.48
C PHE A 25 6.69 7.26 9.59
N LEU A 26 6.39 6.74 10.78
CA LEU A 26 5.99 7.56 11.92
C LEU A 26 7.15 8.49 12.35
N GLN A 27 8.39 7.98 12.34
CA GLN A 27 9.58 8.80 12.58
C GLN A 27 9.70 9.91 11.56
N PHE A 28 9.58 9.61 10.26
CA PHE A 28 9.58 10.62 9.20
C PHE A 28 8.50 11.68 9.42
N LEU A 29 7.23 11.26 9.64
CA LEU A 29 6.13 12.19 9.84
C LEU A 29 6.29 13.08 11.09
N ALA A 30 7.02 12.60 12.10
CA ALA A 30 7.30 13.38 13.30
C ALA A 30 8.31 14.52 13.05
N THR A 31 9.22 14.37 12.08
CA THR A 31 10.17 15.43 11.70
C THR A 31 9.51 16.54 10.88
N VAL A 32 8.36 16.28 10.23
CA VAL A 32 7.70 17.23 9.33
C VAL A 32 6.98 18.32 10.12
N ASN A 33 7.50 19.55 10.03
CA ASN A 33 6.93 20.74 10.66
C ASN A 33 6.02 21.50 9.67
N VAL A 34 4.72 21.59 10.01
CA VAL A 34 3.69 22.23 9.15
C VAL A 34 3.94 23.72 8.97
N ASP A 35 4.46 24.42 9.99
CA ASP A 35 4.71 25.87 9.90
C ASP A 35 5.88 26.16 8.96
N GLN A 36 6.93 25.33 8.97
CA GLN A 36 8.03 25.45 8.01
C GLN A 36 7.57 25.18 6.58
N LEU A 37 6.73 24.13 6.39
CA LEU A 37 6.11 23.86 5.08
C LEU A 37 5.24 25.02 4.61
N ALA A 38 4.45 25.63 5.50
CA ALA A 38 3.61 26.77 5.18
C ALA A 38 4.44 27.99 4.77
N SER A 39 5.52 28.29 5.50
CA SER A 39 6.44 29.36 5.14
C SER A 39 7.06 29.15 3.75
N ALA A 40 7.48 27.94 3.43
CA ALA A 40 8.03 27.60 2.12
C ALA A 40 6.98 27.76 1.00
N LEU A 41 5.71 27.43 1.26
CA LEU A 41 4.61 27.54 0.29
C LEU A 41 4.13 28.98 0.07
N ASP A 42 4.56 29.94 0.88
CA ASP A 42 4.24 31.36 0.74
C ASP A 42 5.24 32.12 -0.18
N ASP A 43 6.29 31.46 -0.62
CA ASP A 43 7.33 32.04 -1.50
C ASP A 43 6.85 32.12 -2.96
N MET A 44 7.50 33.00 -3.72
CA MET A 44 7.03 33.48 -5.05
C MET A 44 7.55 32.66 -6.25
N GLY A 45 8.15 31.52 -6.10
CA GLY A 45 8.69 30.76 -7.22
C GLY A 45 8.53 29.23 -7.06
N ALA A 46 7.83 28.57 -7.99
CA ALA A 46 7.58 27.12 -7.89
C ALA A 46 8.86 26.28 -7.73
N ASP A 47 9.94 26.62 -8.43
CA ASP A 47 11.21 25.90 -8.33
C ASP A 47 11.88 26.14 -6.97
N HIS A 48 11.79 27.37 -6.45
CA HIS A 48 12.30 27.69 -5.12
C HIS A 48 11.51 26.95 -4.03
N ILE A 49 10.18 26.93 -4.15
CA ILE A 49 9.30 26.17 -3.25
C ILE A 49 9.67 24.68 -3.27
N ARG A 50 9.86 24.06 -4.46
CA ARG A 50 10.28 22.65 -4.57
C ARG A 50 11.60 22.39 -3.84
N ALA A 51 12.60 23.25 -4.05
CA ALA A 51 13.90 23.11 -3.39
C ALA A 51 13.78 23.24 -1.87
N GLN A 52 13.02 24.22 -1.38
CA GLN A 52 12.77 24.40 0.06
C GLN A 52 12.02 23.21 0.68
N LEU A 53 10.97 22.71 0.00
CA LEU A 53 10.23 21.55 0.47
C LEU A 53 11.09 20.29 0.46
N ALA A 54 11.98 20.11 -0.51
CA ALA A 54 12.92 19.00 -0.53
C ALA A 54 13.87 19.04 0.68
N ILE A 55 14.37 20.22 1.05
CA ILE A 55 15.21 20.41 2.25
C ILE A 55 14.42 20.13 3.53
N ILE A 56 13.20 20.70 3.67
CA ILE A 56 12.36 20.51 4.88
C ILE A 56 11.95 19.05 5.07
N LEU A 57 11.73 18.33 3.97
CA LEU A 57 11.37 16.92 3.99
C LEU A 57 12.59 15.99 3.99
N ASP A 58 13.81 16.54 3.99
CA ASP A 58 15.08 15.81 3.97
C ASP A 58 15.11 14.73 2.88
N LEU A 59 14.79 15.14 1.63
CA LEU A 59 14.75 14.26 0.48
C LEU A 59 16.15 14.06 -0.12
N ASP A 60 16.47 12.81 -0.47
CA ASP A 60 17.65 12.46 -1.25
C ASP A 60 17.46 12.81 -2.76
N ASP A 61 18.48 12.53 -3.57
CA ASP A 61 18.48 12.78 -5.03
C ASP A 61 17.37 12.00 -5.77
N THR A 62 16.81 10.96 -5.16
CA THR A 62 15.70 10.18 -5.72
C THR A 62 14.33 10.73 -5.32
N GLY A 63 14.28 11.71 -4.42
CA GLY A 63 13.06 12.25 -3.82
C GLY A 63 12.52 11.40 -2.67
N THR A 64 13.35 10.51 -2.10
CA THR A 64 13.01 9.69 -0.94
C THR A 64 13.49 10.39 0.33
N PRO A 65 12.70 10.45 1.43
CA PRO A 65 13.19 10.96 2.71
C PRO A 65 14.36 10.13 3.23
N GLN A 66 15.48 10.78 3.61
CA GLN A 66 16.70 10.08 4.06
C GLN A 66 16.43 9.18 5.24
N VAL A 67 15.62 9.59 6.20
CA VAL A 67 15.24 8.76 7.35
C VAL A 67 14.53 7.46 6.95
N LEU A 68 13.81 7.44 5.81
CA LEU A 68 13.22 6.21 5.27
C LEU A 68 14.28 5.35 4.59
N SER A 69 15.17 5.93 3.80
CA SER A 69 16.28 5.22 3.15
C SER A 69 17.19 4.57 4.19
N ASP A 70 17.61 5.30 5.21
CA ASP A 70 18.49 4.82 6.28
C ASP A 70 17.77 3.80 7.18
N GLY A 71 16.52 4.04 7.52
CA GLY A 71 15.70 3.16 8.36
C GLY A 71 15.38 1.81 7.70
N MET A 72 15.45 1.70 6.36
CA MET A 72 15.21 0.45 5.63
C MET A 72 16.37 -0.57 5.73
N GLY A 73 17.48 -0.23 6.33
CA GLY A 73 18.55 -1.20 6.63
C GLY A 73 18.09 -2.37 7.49
N SER A 74 17.28 -2.12 8.51
CA SER A 74 16.69 -3.15 9.39
C SER A 74 15.65 -4.03 8.69
N PRO A 75 14.65 -3.50 7.96
CA PRO A 75 13.78 -4.29 7.10
C PRO A 75 14.54 -5.12 6.06
N GLY A 76 15.61 -4.59 5.46
CA GLY A 76 16.45 -5.33 4.51
C GLY A 76 17.12 -6.55 5.13
N ALA A 77 17.65 -6.42 6.35
CA ALA A 77 18.24 -7.53 7.08
C ALA A 77 17.20 -8.60 7.46
N LEU A 78 16.02 -8.17 7.91
CA LEU A 78 14.88 -9.06 8.20
C LEU A 78 14.49 -9.88 6.98
N LEU A 79 14.32 -9.24 5.82
CA LEU A 79 13.96 -9.91 4.57
C LEU A 79 15.03 -10.91 4.11
N ALA A 80 16.30 -10.54 4.18
CA ALA A 80 17.39 -11.44 3.83
C ALA A 80 17.41 -12.69 4.72
N SER A 81 17.20 -12.52 6.03
CA SER A 81 17.09 -13.62 7.00
C SER A 81 15.88 -14.52 6.72
N PHE A 82 14.74 -13.92 6.41
CA PHE A 82 13.50 -14.63 6.05
C PHE A 82 13.69 -15.49 4.80
N VAL A 83 14.21 -14.93 3.71
CA VAL A 83 14.41 -15.68 2.44
C VAL A 83 15.35 -16.85 2.65
N ALA A 84 16.44 -16.67 3.42
CA ALA A 84 17.36 -17.74 3.77
C ALA A 84 16.68 -18.88 4.56
N ALA A 85 15.83 -18.53 5.53
CA ALA A 85 15.05 -19.51 6.30
C ALA A 85 14.06 -20.28 5.43
N VAL A 86 13.33 -19.61 4.53
CA VAL A 86 12.39 -20.27 3.60
C VAL A 86 13.13 -21.22 2.65
N ALA A 87 14.28 -20.81 2.11
CA ALA A 87 15.06 -21.65 1.22
C ALA A 87 15.61 -22.91 1.95
N ALA A 88 16.03 -22.77 3.21
CA ALA A 88 16.46 -23.88 4.04
C ALA A 88 15.30 -24.86 4.30
N LEU A 89 14.10 -24.34 4.61
CA LEU A 89 12.90 -25.13 4.79
C LEU A 89 12.49 -25.88 3.51
N ALA A 90 12.53 -25.22 2.34
CA ALA A 90 12.22 -25.84 1.05
C ALA A 90 13.21 -26.94 0.67
N SER A 91 14.50 -26.75 0.95
CA SER A 91 15.54 -27.77 0.73
C SER A 91 15.35 -28.97 1.64
N ALA A 92 14.95 -28.75 2.88
CA ALA A 92 14.63 -29.83 3.80
C ALA A 92 13.38 -30.62 3.42
N GLN A 93 12.36 -30.01 2.79
CA GLN A 93 11.22 -30.72 2.17
C GLN A 93 11.71 -31.73 1.11
N ALA A 94 12.74 -31.37 0.37
CA ALA A 94 13.38 -32.22 -0.64
C ALA A 94 14.43 -33.19 -0.03
N LYS A 95 14.44 -33.37 1.30
CA LYS A 95 15.43 -34.22 2.02
C LYS A 95 16.89 -33.82 1.74
N HIS A 96 17.14 -32.59 1.46
CA HIS A 96 18.47 -32.04 1.22
C HIS A 96 18.83 -31.01 2.30
N SER A 97 20.09 -31.05 2.75
CA SER A 97 20.65 -30.03 3.66
C SER A 97 21.23 -28.90 2.81
N LEU A 98 20.78 -27.67 3.03
CA LEU A 98 21.32 -26.48 2.35
C LEU A 98 22.73 -26.22 2.86
N ASN A 99 23.72 -26.68 2.11
CA ASN A 99 25.07 -26.22 2.32
C ASN A 99 25.14 -24.80 1.74
N THR A 100 25.33 -23.80 2.60
CA THR A 100 25.20 -22.36 2.29
C THR A 100 26.11 -21.96 1.13
N ASN A 101 25.56 -22.02 -0.08
CA ASN A 101 26.24 -21.48 -1.26
C ASN A 101 26.04 -19.95 -1.23
N GLY A 102 27.11 -19.22 -0.92
CA GLY A 102 27.08 -17.76 -0.76
C GLY A 102 26.48 -17.00 -1.96
N THR A 103 26.58 -17.57 -3.17
CA THR A 103 26.00 -16.98 -4.40
C THR A 103 24.48 -17.03 -4.40
N ALA A 104 23.84 -18.10 -3.92
CA ALA A 104 22.40 -18.21 -3.84
C ALA A 104 21.82 -17.23 -2.79
N LEU A 105 22.47 -17.12 -1.64
CA LEU A 105 22.11 -16.17 -0.59
C LEU A 105 22.29 -14.71 -1.04
N ALA A 106 23.31 -14.42 -1.85
CA ALA A 106 23.52 -13.08 -2.42
C ALA A 106 22.39 -12.69 -3.39
N SER A 107 21.96 -13.61 -4.26
CA SER A 107 20.82 -13.38 -5.15
C SER A 107 19.52 -13.10 -4.37
N MET A 108 19.24 -13.90 -3.35
CA MET A 108 18.05 -13.71 -2.50
C MET A 108 18.07 -12.36 -1.75
N ARG A 109 19.25 -11.92 -1.29
CA ARG A 109 19.40 -10.57 -0.69
C ARG A 109 19.12 -9.48 -1.70
N ALA A 110 19.58 -9.64 -2.95
CA ALA A 110 19.32 -8.66 -4.01
C ALA A 110 17.82 -8.52 -4.30
N ASP A 111 17.06 -9.61 -4.36
CA ASP A 111 15.60 -9.59 -4.58
C ASP A 111 14.87 -8.89 -3.42
N ALA A 112 15.29 -9.13 -2.17
CA ALA A 112 14.73 -8.47 -1.00
C ALA A 112 14.98 -6.95 -1.01
N ILE A 113 16.21 -6.54 -1.35
CA ILE A 113 16.57 -5.12 -1.49
C ILE A 113 15.79 -4.47 -2.64
N ALA A 114 15.64 -5.17 -3.78
CA ALA A 114 14.88 -4.68 -4.92
C ALA A 114 13.39 -4.47 -4.58
N MET A 115 12.79 -5.30 -3.73
CA MET A 115 11.41 -5.11 -3.27
C MET A 115 11.27 -3.81 -2.46
N LEU A 116 12.15 -3.57 -1.49
CA LEU A 116 12.16 -2.33 -0.71
C LEU A 116 12.45 -1.12 -1.59
N GLY A 117 13.37 -1.24 -2.55
CA GLY A 117 13.67 -0.18 -3.52
C GLY A 117 12.45 0.23 -4.34
N ARG A 118 11.62 -0.72 -4.80
CA ARG A 118 10.35 -0.41 -5.48
C ARG A 118 9.38 0.37 -4.58
N PHE A 119 9.25 -0.05 -3.32
CA PHE A 119 8.40 0.66 -2.37
C PHE A 119 8.87 2.09 -2.09
N LEU A 120 10.18 2.31 -1.97
CA LEU A 120 10.76 3.65 -1.81
C LEU A 120 10.56 4.52 -3.05
N ALA A 121 10.77 3.97 -4.26
CA ALA A 121 10.53 4.67 -5.52
C ALA A 121 9.06 5.09 -5.70
N ASP A 122 8.12 4.20 -5.36
CA ASP A 122 6.68 4.52 -5.36
C ASP A 122 6.35 5.61 -4.33
N THR A 123 7.06 5.60 -3.21
CA THR A 123 6.89 6.60 -2.15
C THR A 123 7.44 7.96 -2.59
N ALA A 124 8.63 8.00 -3.19
CA ALA A 124 9.21 9.21 -3.76
C ALA A 124 8.31 9.84 -4.83
N THR A 125 7.79 9.02 -5.75
CA THR A 125 6.82 9.47 -6.77
C THR A 125 5.57 10.09 -6.14
N ALA A 126 5.04 9.48 -5.08
CA ALA A 126 3.86 9.98 -4.39
C ALA A 126 4.15 11.28 -3.61
N ILE A 127 5.34 11.41 -3.01
CA ILE A 127 5.79 12.65 -2.35
C ILE A 127 5.92 13.78 -3.37
N GLY A 128 6.55 13.53 -4.53
CA GLY A 128 6.64 14.50 -5.61
C GLY A 128 5.26 14.98 -6.05
N ALA A 129 4.31 14.10 -6.27
CA ALA A 129 2.93 14.47 -6.62
C ALA A 129 2.23 15.28 -5.51
N ALA A 130 2.47 14.96 -4.24
CA ALA A 130 1.91 15.72 -3.12
C ALA A 130 2.52 17.13 -3.03
N ILE A 131 3.82 17.30 -3.29
CA ILE A 131 4.49 18.59 -3.39
C ILE A 131 3.87 19.43 -4.50
N GLU A 132 3.70 18.86 -5.70
CA GLU A 132 3.06 19.57 -6.82
C GLU A 132 1.62 19.99 -6.49
N SER A 133 0.85 19.11 -5.84
CA SER A 133 -0.49 19.44 -5.36
C SER A 133 -0.49 20.57 -4.34
N ALA A 134 0.51 20.65 -3.47
CA ALA A 134 0.65 21.73 -2.50
C ALA A 134 1.07 23.06 -3.13
N ILE A 135 1.95 23.03 -4.13
CA ILE A 135 2.41 24.24 -4.85
C ILE A 135 1.25 24.88 -5.62
N TYR A 136 0.53 24.09 -6.40
CA TYR A 136 -0.53 24.59 -7.29
C TYR A 136 -1.93 24.53 -6.69
N GLY A 137 -2.06 24.01 -5.47
CA GLY A 137 -3.33 23.90 -4.77
C GLY A 137 -3.91 25.24 -4.33
N SER A 138 -5.24 25.28 -4.18
CA SER A 138 -5.95 26.43 -3.62
C SER A 138 -5.94 26.42 -2.09
N GLY A 139 -6.09 27.58 -1.49
CA GLY A 139 -6.16 27.75 -0.03
C GLY A 139 -4.96 28.47 0.57
N THR A 140 -4.99 28.66 1.89
CA THR A 140 -3.88 29.29 2.62
C THR A 140 -2.65 28.40 2.62
N PRO A 141 -1.44 28.96 2.75
CA PRO A 141 -0.20 28.17 2.89
C PRO A 141 -0.30 27.11 4.01
N GLN A 142 -0.91 27.44 5.15
CA GLN A 142 -1.14 26.51 6.25
C GLN A 142 -2.03 25.33 5.84
N ALA A 143 -3.13 25.60 5.13
CA ALA A 143 -4.03 24.55 4.66
C ALA A 143 -3.33 23.62 3.67
N ARG A 144 -2.54 24.15 2.74
CA ARG A 144 -1.75 23.40 1.76
C ARG A 144 -0.62 22.60 2.43
N ALA A 145 0.06 23.16 3.42
CA ALA A 145 1.07 22.46 4.21
C ALA A 145 0.49 21.30 5.02
N ALA A 146 -0.64 21.50 5.66
CA ALA A 146 -1.35 20.43 6.38
C ALA A 146 -1.80 19.32 5.42
N GLN A 147 -2.29 19.68 4.22
CA GLN A 147 -2.66 18.72 3.19
C GLN A 147 -1.44 17.93 2.68
N LEU A 148 -0.32 18.60 2.42
CA LEU A 148 0.94 17.96 2.04
C LEU A 148 1.33 16.92 3.10
N LYS A 149 1.40 17.30 4.38
CA LYS A 149 1.73 16.38 5.48
C LYS A 149 0.77 15.18 5.54
N ARG A 150 -0.52 15.38 5.34
CA ARG A 150 -1.51 14.30 5.28
C ARG A 150 -1.25 13.32 4.15
N SER A 151 -0.79 13.81 3.00
CA SER A 151 -0.56 13.00 1.80
C SER A 151 0.75 12.21 1.84
N LEU A 152 1.69 12.57 2.72
CA LEU A 152 2.95 11.84 2.86
C LEU A 152 2.71 10.37 3.23
N GLY A 153 3.38 9.47 2.51
CA GLY A 153 3.24 8.02 2.69
C GLY A 153 1.98 7.39 2.07
N LEU A 154 1.16 8.16 1.36
CA LEU A 154 0.05 7.65 0.54
C LEU A 154 0.53 7.40 -0.89
N THR A 155 -0.20 6.59 -1.66
CA THR A 155 -0.01 6.53 -3.11
C THR A 155 -0.59 7.79 -3.76
N VAL A 156 -0.19 8.10 -5.00
CA VAL A 156 -0.76 9.23 -5.77
C VAL A 156 -2.29 9.16 -5.81
N ARG A 157 -2.86 7.97 -6.04
CA ARG A 157 -4.32 7.76 -6.06
C ARG A 157 -4.98 7.99 -4.71
N GLN A 158 -4.33 7.56 -3.63
CA GLN A 158 -4.84 7.77 -2.26
C GLN A 158 -4.80 9.25 -1.89
N GLY A 159 -3.70 9.96 -2.22
CA GLY A 159 -3.58 11.41 -2.03
C GLY A 159 -4.68 12.15 -2.78
N ALA A 160 -4.85 11.89 -4.08
CA ALA A 160 -5.90 12.51 -4.88
C ALA A 160 -7.32 12.25 -4.31
N SER A 161 -7.58 11.06 -3.76
CA SER A 161 -8.89 10.80 -3.13
C SER A 161 -9.08 11.57 -1.82
N LEU A 162 -8.00 11.78 -1.06
CA LEU A 162 -8.02 12.58 0.17
C LEU A 162 -8.29 14.06 -0.15
N ASP A 163 -7.70 14.59 -1.22
CA ASP A 163 -7.93 15.95 -1.71
C ASP A 163 -9.41 16.19 -2.06
N VAL A 164 -10.04 15.21 -2.73
CA VAL A 164 -11.46 15.26 -3.04
C VAL A 164 -12.34 15.27 -1.78
N MET A 165 -11.96 14.46 -0.76
CA MET A 165 -12.67 14.45 0.53
C MET A 165 -12.52 15.79 1.25
N GLN A 166 -11.30 16.34 1.28
CA GLN A 166 -11.03 17.64 1.88
C GLN A 166 -11.82 18.76 1.20
N ALA A 167 -11.79 18.82 -0.14
CA ALA A 167 -12.54 19.82 -0.91
C ALA A 167 -14.06 19.73 -0.65
N ALA A 168 -14.59 18.51 -0.54
CA ALA A 168 -16.01 18.30 -0.24
C ALA A 168 -16.39 18.79 1.17
N LEU A 169 -15.55 18.46 2.18
CA LEU A 169 -15.76 18.94 3.55
C LEU A 169 -15.62 20.46 3.65
N GLN A 170 -14.62 21.04 2.98
CA GLN A 170 -14.41 22.47 2.96
C GLN A 170 -15.61 23.20 2.32
N HIS A 171 -16.10 22.72 1.18
CA HIS A 171 -17.30 23.29 0.55
C HIS A 171 -18.53 23.24 1.48
N PHE A 172 -18.67 22.15 2.24
CA PHE A 172 -19.73 22.06 3.27
C PHE A 172 -19.54 23.08 4.39
N LEU A 173 -18.31 23.28 4.86
CA LEU A 173 -17.96 24.22 5.94
C LEU A 173 -18.12 25.68 5.50
N ASP A 174 -17.77 26.01 4.26
CA ASP A 174 -17.91 27.35 3.69
C ASP A 174 -19.38 27.73 3.42
N THR A 175 -20.27 26.73 3.34
CA THR A 175 -21.68 27.00 3.22
C THR A 175 -22.24 27.60 4.52
N PRO A 176 -22.92 28.75 4.47
CA PRO A 176 -23.46 29.40 5.68
C PRO A 176 -24.36 28.47 6.48
N ARG A 177 -24.21 28.49 7.80
CA ARG A 177 -25.06 27.72 8.73
C ARG A 177 -26.33 28.49 9.06
N THR A 178 -27.16 28.69 8.08
CA THR A 178 -28.47 29.39 8.26
C THR A 178 -29.57 28.37 8.46
N LEU A 179 -30.40 28.57 9.49
CA LEU A 179 -31.57 27.73 9.73
C LEU A 179 -32.72 28.25 8.87
N THR A 180 -33.20 27.45 7.93
CA THR A 180 -34.45 27.66 7.25
C THR A 180 -35.58 27.18 8.15
N PRO A 181 -36.48 28.04 8.61
CA PRO A 181 -37.57 27.64 9.51
C PRO A 181 -38.49 26.62 8.84
N ALA A 182 -39.25 25.90 9.67
CA ALA A 182 -40.30 25.01 9.18
C ALA A 182 -41.30 25.79 8.32
N ARG A 183 -41.69 25.21 7.20
CA ARG A 183 -42.71 25.79 6.27
C ARG A 183 -43.65 24.71 5.82
N THR A 184 -44.81 25.12 5.35
CA THR A 184 -45.78 24.24 4.68
C THR A 184 -45.65 24.49 3.18
N ASP A 185 -45.58 23.45 2.36
CA ASP A 185 -45.54 23.58 0.92
C ASP A 185 -46.95 23.82 0.35
N THR A 186 -47.02 23.99 -0.97
CA THR A 186 -48.29 24.22 -1.69
C THR A 186 -49.25 23.03 -1.67
N ALA A 187 -48.76 21.84 -1.31
CA ALA A 187 -49.54 20.62 -1.15
C ALA A 187 -49.97 20.38 0.32
N GLY A 188 -49.72 21.34 1.22
CA GLY A 188 -50.06 21.23 2.64
C GLY A 188 -49.09 20.36 3.46
N ILE A 189 -47.97 19.92 2.89
CA ILE A 189 -46.96 19.08 3.56
C ILE A 189 -46.03 19.97 4.41
N ARG A 190 -45.91 19.65 5.69
CA ARG A 190 -45.02 20.37 6.59
C ARG A 190 -43.57 19.97 6.33
N ILE A 191 -42.76 20.89 5.83
CA ILE A 191 -41.30 20.75 5.68
C ILE A 191 -40.63 21.13 7.00
N PRO A 192 -39.87 20.24 7.63
CA PRO A 192 -39.20 20.54 8.88
C PRO A 192 -38.09 21.60 8.70
N PRO A 193 -37.66 22.27 9.77
CA PRO A 193 -36.53 23.19 9.71
C PRO A 193 -35.29 22.48 9.26
N THR A 194 -34.50 23.10 8.39
CA THR A 194 -33.30 22.51 7.80
C THR A 194 -32.19 23.55 7.76
N TYR A 195 -30.97 23.17 8.09
CA TYR A 195 -29.80 24.01 7.89
C TYR A 195 -29.40 24.03 6.43
N THR A 196 -29.01 25.19 5.90
CA THR A 196 -28.56 25.39 4.50
C THR A 196 -27.43 24.42 4.15
N ARG A 197 -26.45 24.20 5.06
CA ARG A 197 -25.39 23.20 4.91
C ARG A 197 -25.91 21.82 4.57
N GLN A 198 -26.93 21.35 5.31
CA GLN A 198 -27.48 20.00 5.10
C GLN A 198 -28.23 19.89 3.77
N ALA A 199 -28.90 20.96 3.34
CA ALA A 199 -29.57 20.98 2.03
C ALA A 199 -28.58 20.76 0.87
N ASN A 200 -27.37 21.28 0.97
CA ASN A 200 -26.33 21.17 -0.06
C ASN A 200 -25.55 19.84 -0.01
N THR A 201 -25.66 19.05 1.06
CA THR A 201 -24.92 17.79 1.23
C THR A 201 -25.08 16.85 0.04
N ARG A 202 -26.31 16.72 -0.50
CA ARG A 202 -26.58 15.83 -1.65
C ARG A 202 -25.80 16.27 -2.90
N ALA A 203 -25.77 17.56 -3.21
CA ALA A 203 -25.04 18.10 -4.35
C ALA A 203 -23.52 17.92 -4.18
N ILE A 204 -22.99 18.21 -2.99
CA ILE A 204 -21.58 18.00 -2.65
C ILE A 204 -21.19 16.54 -2.82
N LEU A 205 -21.97 15.59 -2.27
CA LEU A 205 -21.68 14.16 -2.39
C LEU A 205 -21.81 13.67 -3.84
N ALA A 206 -22.72 14.25 -4.63
CA ALA A 206 -22.84 13.91 -6.04
C ALA A 206 -21.59 14.29 -6.84
N SER A 207 -20.94 15.43 -6.54
CA SER A 207 -19.72 15.87 -7.20
C SER A 207 -18.50 14.98 -6.92
N THR A 208 -18.55 14.13 -5.88
CA THR A 208 -17.48 13.19 -5.54
C THR A 208 -17.59 11.82 -6.23
N ARG A 209 -18.68 11.57 -7.00
CA ARG A 209 -18.91 10.29 -7.68
C ARG A 209 -17.77 9.98 -8.67
N GLY A 210 -17.30 8.74 -8.67
CA GLY A 210 -16.19 8.29 -9.52
C GLY A 210 -14.81 8.78 -9.10
N ARG A 211 -14.71 9.74 -8.17
CA ARG A 211 -13.45 10.32 -7.69
C ARG A 211 -12.97 9.69 -6.38
N ILE A 212 -13.92 9.26 -5.53
CA ILE A 212 -13.66 8.56 -4.26
C ILE A 212 -14.54 7.31 -4.14
N SER A 213 -14.13 6.37 -3.28
CA SER A 213 -14.87 5.13 -3.04
C SER A 213 -16.24 5.37 -2.36
N ALA A 214 -17.11 4.37 -2.40
CA ALA A 214 -18.39 4.42 -1.70
C ALA A 214 -18.21 4.57 -0.18
N ALA A 215 -17.23 3.88 0.39
CA ALA A 215 -16.90 3.97 1.82
C ALA A 215 -16.42 5.38 2.21
N GLN A 216 -15.57 6.00 1.41
CA GLN A 216 -15.13 7.38 1.63
C GLN A 216 -16.28 8.38 1.52
N ARG A 217 -17.17 8.21 0.52
CA ARG A 217 -18.41 9.04 0.43
C ARG A 217 -19.29 8.89 1.64
N GLN A 218 -19.45 7.67 2.15
CA GLN A 218 -20.23 7.42 3.36
C GLN A 218 -19.61 8.07 4.58
N LEU A 219 -18.26 8.06 4.68
CA LEU A 219 -17.53 8.70 5.78
C LEU A 219 -17.79 10.21 5.82
N ILE A 220 -17.60 10.91 4.69
CA ILE A 220 -17.86 12.36 4.64
C ILE A 220 -19.37 12.68 4.78
N ALA A 221 -20.27 11.83 4.27
CA ALA A 221 -21.70 12.00 4.44
C ALA A 221 -22.12 11.95 5.92
N ARG A 222 -21.55 11.04 6.70
CA ARG A 222 -21.77 10.96 8.14
C ARG A 222 -21.28 12.22 8.86
N ALA A 223 -20.11 12.74 8.49
CA ALA A 223 -19.60 13.98 9.06
C ALA A 223 -20.51 15.17 8.73
N MET A 224 -20.93 15.31 7.46
CA MET A 224 -21.83 16.37 6.99
C MET A 224 -23.27 16.26 7.57
N ALA A 225 -23.66 15.11 8.10
CA ALA A 225 -24.92 14.98 8.82
C ALA A 225 -24.97 15.82 10.12
N ASN A 226 -23.78 16.16 10.69
CA ASN A 226 -23.66 17.06 11.82
C ASN A 226 -23.66 18.52 11.32
N PRO A 227 -24.74 19.31 11.58
CA PRO A 227 -24.77 20.71 11.16
C PRO A 227 -23.78 21.59 11.94
N LYS A 228 -23.24 21.09 13.06
CA LYS A 228 -22.24 21.76 13.89
C LYS A 228 -20.81 21.36 13.56
N LEU A 229 -20.60 20.59 12.50
CA LEU A 229 -19.26 20.20 12.06
C LEU A 229 -18.35 21.43 12.00
N THR A 230 -17.18 21.33 12.62
CA THR A 230 -16.15 22.37 12.64
C THR A 230 -15.00 21.99 11.71
N GLN A 231 -14.11 22.94 11.42
CA GLN A 231 -12.86 22.69 10.70
C GLN A 231 -12.01 21.65 11.44
N ALA A 232 -11.88 21.76 12.76
CA ALA A 232 -11.11 20.82 13.58
C ALA A 232 -11.67 19.39 13.50
N ASP A 233 -13.00 19.23 13.45
CA ASP A 233 -13.61 17.90 13.28
C ASP A 233 -13.30 17.33 11.88
N ALA A 234 -13.36 18.15 10.85
CA ALA A 234 -13.03 17.74 9.49
C ALA A 234 -11.55 17.35 9.36
N ASP A 235 -10.65 18.13 9.96
CA ASP A 235 -9.21 17.85 10.00
C ASP A 235 -8.93 16.55 10.75
N THR A 236 -9.54 16.33 11.90
CA THR A 236 -9.41 15.07 12.67
C THR A 236 -9.86 13.86 11.86
N LEU A 237 -10.98 13.99 11.13
CA LEU A 237 -11.48 12.93 10.25
C LEU A 237 -10.51 12.61 9.11
N LEU A 238 -9.99 13.64 8.44
CA LEU A 238 -9.04 13.49 7.33
C LEU A 238 -7.71 12.89 7.81
N ASP A 239 -7.18 13.34 8.96
CA ASP A 239 -5.97 12.79 9.55
C ASP A 239 -6.13 11.32 9.94
N GLY A 240 -7.26 10.97 10.54
CA GLY A 240 -7.59 9.58 10.87
C GLY A 240 -7.70 8.70 9.63
N HIS A 241 -8.35 9.20 8.57
CA HIS A 241 -8.47 8.47 7.31
C HIS A 241 -7.13 8.31 6.59
N ALA A 242 -6.29 9.36 6.53
CA ALA A 242 -4.94 9.30 5.97
C ALA A 242 -4.07 8.27 6.72
N ARG A 243 -4.14 8.23 8.06
CA ARG A 243 -3.45 7.23 8.88
C ARG A 243 -3.91 5.81 8.55
N ALA A 244 -5.21 5.58 8.44
CA ALA A 244 -5.76 4.28 8.09
C ALA A 244 -5.31 3.82 6.68
N MET A 245 -5.29 4.73 5.70
CA MET A 245 -4.80 4.42 4.35
C MET A 245 -3.31 4.08 4.33
N ARG A 246 -2.46 4.80 5.09
CA ARG A 246 -1.02 4.48 5.22
C ARG A 246 -0.80 3.11 5.84
N HIS A 247 -1.46 2.84 6.97
CA HIS A 247 -1.39 1.54 7.63
C HIS A 247 -1.80 0.40 6.68
N PHE A 248 -2.90 0.57 5.97
CA PHE A 248 -3.34 -0.40 4.96
C PHE A 248 -2.30 -0.60 3.85
N ARG A 249 -1.71 0.49 3.31
CA ARG A 249 -0.67 0.42 2.28
C ARG A 249 0.56 -0.35 2.77
N ILE A 250 1.05 -0.02 3.98
CA ILE A 250 2.23 -0.68 4.55
C ILE A 250 1.99 -2.17 4.73
N ARG A 251 0.87 -2.54 5.36
CA ARG A 251 0.50 -3.96 5.52
C ARG A 251 0.38 -4.69 4.21
N ALA A 252 -0.15 -4.03 3.24
CA ALA A 252 -0.33 -4.57 1.94
C ALA A 252 0.99 -4.87 1.22
N VAL A 253 1.90 -3.91 1.21
CA VAL A 253 3.24 -4.07 0.61
C VAL A 253 4.03 -5.13 1.37
N SER A 254 3.93 -5.16 2.70
CA SER A 254 4.59 -6.17 3.52
C SER A 254 4.08 -7.58 3.22
N SER A 255 2.77 -7.77 3.15
CA SER A 255 2.18 -9.08 2.84
C SER A 255 2.54 -9.56 1.45
N GLU A 256 2.41 -8.71 0.42
CA GLU A 256 2.78 -9.07 -0.96
C GLU A 256 4.26 -9.36 -1.08
N GLY A 257 5.11 -8.51 -0.51
CA GLY A 257 6.56 -8.66 -0.57
C GLY A 257 7.05 -9.93 0.13
N ILE A 258 6.58 -10.22 1.32
CA ILE A 258 6.92 -11.44 2.06
C ILE A 258 6.45 -12.68 1.30
N HIS A 259 5.25 -12.65 0.70
CA HIS A 259 4.74 -13.78 -0.06
C HIS A 259 5.55 -14.04 -1.33
N ASP A 260 5.89 -13.00 -2.10
CA ASP A 260 6.73 -13.11 -3.30
C ASP A 260 8.13 -13.64 -2.97
N LEU A 261 8.74 -13.13 -1.88
CA LEU A 261 10.03 -13.60 -1.40
C LEU A 261 9.98 -15.03 -0.90
N ALA A 262 8.88 -15.46 -0.26
CA ALA A 262 8.69 -16.85 0.16
C ALA A 262 8.66 -17.80 -1.05
N GLU A 263 7.93 -17.45 -2.10
CA GLU A 263 7.87 -18.25 -3.32
C GLU A 263 9.24 -18.31 -4.03
N THR A 264 9.96 -17.19 -4.05
CA THR A 264 11.33 -17.14 -4.59
C THR A 264 12.29 -18.01 -3.76
N GLY A 265 12.21 -17.95 -2.43
CA GLY A 265 13.01 -18.77 -1.52
C GLY A 265 12.73 -20.27 -1.71
N LYS A 266 11.45 -20.66 -1.80
CA LYS A 266 11.05 -22.06 -2.07
C LYS A 266 11.63 -22.55 -3.39
N LEU A 267 11.42 -21.80 -4.48
CA LEU A 267 11.93 -22.18 -5.80
C LEU A 267 13.45 -22.34 -5.78
N THR A 268 14.16 -21.43 -5.12
CA THR A 268 15.61 -21.49 -4.98
C THR A 268 16.05 -22.75 -4.22
N GLY A 269 15.41 -23.03 -3.07
CA GLY A 269 15.69 -24.24 -2.29
C GLY A 269 15.45 -25.53 -3.09
N TRP A 270 14.36 -25.60 -3.85
CA TRP A 270 14.06 -26.76 -4.70
C TRP A 270 15.06 -26.93 -5.86
N ARG A 271 15.47 -25.83 -6.51
CA ARG A 271 16.50 -25.86 -7.57
C ARG A 271 17.85 -26.35 -7.04
N ILE A 272 18.23 -25.89 -5.85
CA ILE A 272 19.44 -26.38 -5.19
C ILE A 272 19.32 -27.89 -4.94
N ALA A 273 18.22 -28.36 -4.36
CA ALA A 273 17.98 -29.76 -4.10
C ALA A 273 18.00 -30.61 -5.39
N GLN A 274 17.40 -30.12 -6.49
CA GLN A 274 17.46 -30.78 -7.79
C GLN A 274 18.88 -30.85 -8.36
N ARG A 275 19.64 -29.74 -8.26
CA ARG A 275 21.04 -29.70 -8.72
C ARG A 275 21.94 -30.71 -8.00
N PHE A 276 21.66 -30.99 -6.75
CA PHE A 276 22.39 -31.97 -5.94
C PHE A 276 21.78 -33.39 -5.97
N GLY A 277 20.79 -33.63 -6.84
CA GLY A 277 20.19 -34.95 -7.04
C GLY A 277 19.20 -35.39 -5.96
N ALA A 278 18.84 -34.51 -5.01
CA ALA A 278 17.83 -34.79 -3.99
C ALA A 278 16.39 -34.71 -4.56
N LEU A 279 16.20 -34.02 -5.66
CA LEU A 279 14.97 -34.04 -6.46
C LEU A 279 15.27 -34.58 -7.86
N PRO A 280 14.31 -35.29 -8.50
CA PRO A 280 14.43 -35.74 -9.89
C PRO A 280 14.70 -34.57 -10.86
N ALA A 281 15.42 -34.86 -11.94
CA ALA A 281 15.71 -33.84 -12.96
C ALA A 281 14.43 -33.32 -13.66
N ASP A 282 13.39 -34.15 -13.72
CA ASP A 282 12.07 -33.83 -14.28
C ASP A 282 11.06 -33.37 -13.23
N GLN A 283 11.51 -33.09 -12.00
CA GLN A 283 10.65 -32.61 -10.92
C GLN A 283 9.81 -31.42 -11.38
N ARG A 284 8.51 -31.49 -11.12
CA ARG A 284 7.54 -30.44 -11.47
C ARG A 284 6.99 -29.75 -10.25
N ARG A 285 6.58 -28.51 -10.44
CA ARG A 285 5.85 -27.72 -9.44
C ARG A 285 4.46 -27.39 -9.96
N HIS A 286 3.50 -27.30 -9.06
CA HIS A 286 2.10 -27.07 -9.36
C HIS A 286 1.64 -25.76 -8.72
N TRP A 287 0.82 -25.04 -9.45
CA TRP A 287 0.15 -23.85 -8.91
C TRP A 287 -1.02 -24.27 -8.02
N ARG A 288 -1.06 -23.77 -6.82
CA ARG A 288 -2.15 -23.97 -5.85
C ARG A 288 -2.79 -22.64 -5.52
N THR A 289 -4.11 -22.56 -5.64
CA THR A 289 -4.91 -21.45 -5.12
C THR A 289 -5.22 -21.70 -3.64
N ALA A 290 -5.68 -20.65 -2.93
CA ALA A 290 -6.14 -20.81 -1.54
C ALA A 290 -7.38 -21.70 -1.40
N GLY A 291 -8.11 -21.98 -2.51
CA GLY A 291 -9.25 -22.90 -2.54
C GLY A 291 -10.53 -22.35 -1.90
N ASP A 292 -10.56 -21.09 -1.50
CA ASP A 292 -11.72 -20.44 -0.90
C ASP A 292 -12.44 -19.49 -1.87
N GLU A 293 -13.60 -18.98 -1.46
CA GLU A 293 -14.43 -18.05 -2.23
C GLU A 293 -13.77 -16.70 -2.58
N ARG A 294 -12.64 -16.36 -1.91
CA ARG A 294 -11.89 -15.14 -2.16
C ARG A 294 -10.87 -15.27 -3.30
N VAL A 295 -10.74 -16.47 -3.88
CA VAL A 295 -9.88 -16.70 -5.04
C VAL A 295 -10.49 -16.03 -6.25
N ARG A 296 -9.76 -15.09 -6.86
CA ARG A 296 -10.22 -14.40 -8.07
C ARG A 296 -10.35 -15.39 -9.22
N HIS A 297 -11.35 -15.19 -10.09
CA HIS A 297 -11.61 -16.06 -11.24
C HIS A 297 -10.37 -16.27 -12.13
N THR A 298 -9.60 -15.22 -12.39
CA THR A 298 -8.32 -15.26 -13.13
C THR A 298 -7.29 -16.17 -12.47
N HIS A 299 -7.23 -16.17 -11.13
CA HIS A 299 -6.29 -17.02 -10.39
C HIS A 299 -6.73 -18.47 -10.37
N ALA A 300 -8.05 -18.72 -10.32
CA ALA A 300 -8.61 -20.08 -10.37
C ALA A 300 -8.34 -20.79 -11.70
N GLN A 301 -8.06 -20.05 -12.79
CA GLN A 301 -7.75 -20.62 -14.11
C GLN A 301 -6.33 -21.18 -14.21
N VAL A 302 -5.37 -20.66 -13.41
CA VAL A 302 -3.94 -20.99 -13.55
C VAL A 302 -3.62 -22.48 -13.43
N PRO A 303 -4.18 -23.26 -12.49
CA PRO A 303 -3.99 -24.70 -12.46
C PRO A 303 -4.40 -25.39 -13.78
N GLY A 304 -5.55 -25.00 -14.34
CA GLY A 304 -6.04 -25.55 -15.62
C GLY A 304 -5.18 -25.14 -16.83
N MET A 305 -4.50 -24.00 -16.78
CA MET A 305 -3.54 -23.57 -17.81
C MET A 305 -2.20 -24.34 -17.74
N ASN A 306 -1.95 -25.05 -16.63
CA ASN A 306 -0.72 -25.83 -16.38
C ASN A 306 -1.06 -27.22 -15.84
N PRO A 307 -1.79 -28.06 -16.58
CA PRO A 307 -2.43 -29.29 -16.07
C PRO A 307 -1.44 -30.35 -15.57
N GLY A 308 -0.22 -30.34 -16.01
CA GLY A 308 0.84 -31.26 -15.53
C GLY A 308 1.85 -30.57 -14.63
N GLY A 309 1.56 -29.35 -14.16
CA GLY A 309 2.56 -28.50 -13.53
C GLY A 309 3.63 -28.02 -14.53
N VAL A 310 4.66 -27.37 -14.03
CA VAL A 310 5.81 -26.90 -14.84
C VAL A 310 7.13 -27.36 -14.22
N PRO A 311 8.20 -27.59 -15.03
CA PRO A 311 9.55 -27.77 -14.51
C PRO A 311 9.99 -26.63 -13.61
N LEU A 312 11.00 -26.86 -12.74
CA LEU A 312 11.45 -25.83 -11.79
C LEU A 312 12.06 -24.59 -12.47
N ASP A 313 12.54 -24.71 -13.69
CA ASP A 313 13.16 -23.64 -14.49
C ASP A 313 12.18 -22.94 -15.44
N GLN A 314 10.96 -23.43 -15.57
CA GLN A 314 9.95 -22.92 -16.49
C GLN A 314 8.90 -22.06 -15.77
N PRO A 315 8.42 -20.95 -16.40
CA PRO A 315 7.34 -20.16 -15.85
C PRO A 315 5.98 -20.85 -15.99
N PHE A 316 5.05 -20.50 -15.09
CA PHE A 316 3.64 -20.84 -15.27
C PHE A 316 3.00 -19.96 -16.37
N ASN A 317 2.09 -20.55 -17.14
CA ASN A 317 1.16 -19.80 -17.97
C ASN A 317 0.06 -19.23 -17.09
N THR A 318 -0.24 -17.93 -17.23
CA THR A 318 -1.27 -17.24 -16.47
C THR A 318 -2.09 -16.33 -17.37
N PRO A 319 -3.28 -15.87 -16.96
CA PRO A 319 -4.06 -14.88 -17.70
C PRO A 319 -3.34 -13.55 -17.91
N PHE A 320 -2.27 -13.28 -17.13
CA PHE A 320 -1.45 -12.07 -17.22
C PHE A 320 -0.09 -12.30 -17.90
N GLY A 321 0.03 -13.40 -18.67
CA GLY A 321 1.28 -13.81 -19.29
C GLY A 321 2.07 -14.82 -18.44
N LYS A 322 3.33 -15.04 -18.78
CA LYS A 322 4.19 -15.99 -18.09
C LYS A 322 4.69 -15.43 -16.76
N ARG A 323 4.56 -16.21 -15.68
CA ARG A 323 5.02 -15.85 -14.34
C ARG A 323 5.86 -16.96 -13.73
N MET A 324 7.02 -16.59 -13.19
CA MET A 324 7.92 -17.57 -12.56
C MET A 324 7.33 -18.08 -11.25
N ASN A 325 6.78 -17.21 -10.43
CA ASN A 325 6.23 -17.51 -9.11
C ASN A 325 4.82 -16.93 -8.94
N ALA A 326 4.09 -17.41 -7.91
CA ALA A 326 3.04 -16.67 -7.25
C ALA A 326 3.70 -15.56 -6.39
N PRO A 327 2.99 -14.48 -6.06
CA PRO A 327 1.60 -14.15 -6.39
C PRO A 327 1.44 -13.57 -7.81
N LEU A 328 0.19 -13.54 -8.31
CA LEU A 328 -0.12 -12.89 -9.61
C LEU A 328 -0.34 -11.40 -9.46
N GLU A 329 -1.07 -11.03 -8.43
CA GLU A 329 -1.54 -9.67 -8.16
C GLU A 329 -1.62 -9.47 -6.65
N TRP A 330 -1.80 -8.23 -6.27
CA TRP A 330 -1.92 -7.82 -4.89
C TRP A 330 -2.99 -8.58 -4.10
N GLY A 331 -2.62 -9.01 -2.86
CA GLY A 331 -3.47 -9.82 -1.98
C GLY A 331 -3.71 -11.24 -2.49
N CYS A 332 -2.88 -11.73 -3.42
CA CYS A 332 -2.90 -13.10 -3.89
C CYS A 332 -2.34 -14.03 -2.82
N ARG A 333 -3.05 -15.14 -2.54
CA ARG A 333 -2.63 -16.20 -1.61
C ARG A 333 -2.32 -17.51 -2.33
N CYS A 334 -2.08 -17.44 -3.65
CA CYS A 334 -1.65 -18.59 -4.42
C CYS A 334 -0.21 -18.93 -4.08
N LYS A 335 0.13 -20.21 -4.13
CA LYS A 335 1.47 -20.73 -3.86
C LYS A 335 1.85 -21.82 -4.85
N ALA A 336 3.15 -22.04 -5.02
CA ALA A 336 3.65 -23.21 -5.71
C ALA A 336 3.92 -24.36 -4.71
N THR A 337 3.68 -25.61 -5.12
CA THR A 337 4.01 -26.82 -4.37
C THR A 337 4.76 -27.78 -5.28
N LEU A 338 5.62 -28.64 -4.72
CA LEU A 338 6.20 -29.75 -5.47
C LEU A 338 5.09 -30.76 -5.84
N GLY A 339 5.10 -31.22 -7.08
CA GLY A 339 4.29 -32.36 -7.51
C GLY A 339 4.89 -33.66 -7.02
N ALA A 340 4.08 -34.73 -7.02
CA ALA A 340 4.62 -36.07 -6.88
C ALA A 340 5.60 -36.34 -8.03
N ALA A 341 6.73 -36.96 -7.74
CA ALA A 341 7.60 -37.51 -8.77
C ALA A 341 6.83 -38.62 -9.51
N HIS A 342 6.81 -38.54 -10.82
CA HIS A 342 6.20 -39.57 -11.69
C HIS A 342 7.21 -40.66 -11.97
#